data_c721753ba97ba7e2733f957fb92a56f2
#
_entry.id   c721753ba97ba7e2733f957fb92a56f2
#
_cell.length_a   1.000
_cell.length_b   1.000
_cell.length_c   1.000
_cell.angle_alpha   90.00
_cell.angle_beta   90.00
_cell.angle_gamma   90.00
#
_symmetry.space_group_name_H-M   'P 1'
#
loop_
_entity.id
_entity.type
_entity.pdbx_description
1 polymer ?
#
loop_
_entity_poly.entity_id
_entity_poly.type
_entity_poly.pdbx_seq_one_letter_code
_entity_poly.pdbx_strand_id
1 'polypeptide(L)'
;HPQWEPGEAYYGDDSTLAPRDTAAEGQLWMEENALERAEAERPVSIVRASNVQGVPLEGPPGNGLLHRWAEECQIGWINIPGDGSDIKDFVHVQDLVRVVDAVLANPPPTRDSIAVGSGKGISMEELAGIYNSRTGCDTEFGQSDAGEVFGMVDAWALQERFGFKPEISLEEMIEEAFEAAGH
;
A
#
# COMPACT_ATOMS: atom_id res chain seq x y z
N HIS A 1 3.25 -6.48 1.86
CA HIS A 1 4.01 -5.93 2.93
C HIS A 1 4.69 -7.02 3.74
N PRO A 2 6.02 -7.01 3.84
CA PRO A 2 6.78 -8.07 4.48
C PRO A 2 6.57 -8.17 6.00
N GLN A 3 5.80 -7.28 6.59
CA GLN A 3 5.54 -7.27 8.03
C GLN A 3 4.40 -8.19 8.47
N TRP A 4 3.52 -8.63 7.56
CA TRP A 4 2.41 -9.51 7.88
C TRP A 4 2.68 -10.95 7.47
N GLU A 5 2.18 -11.91 8.23
CA GLU A 5 2.30 -13.33 7.86
C GLU A 5 1.56 -13.63 6.55
N PRO A 6 2.17 -14.44 5.66
CA PRO A 6 1.48 -14.86 4.45
C PRO A 6 0.30 -15.79 4.76
N GLY A 7 -0.73 -15.69 3.94
CA GLY A 7 -1.88 -16.60 3.97
C GLY A 7 -3.13 -16.05 4.60
N GLU A 8 -3.08 -14.85 5.20
CA GLU A 8 -4.29 -14.12 5.55
C GLU A 8 -4.79 -13.33 4.33
N ALA A 9 -6.09 -13.40 4.04
CA ALA A 9 -6.69 -12.61 2.97
C ALA A 9 -6.86 -11.13 3.37
N TYR A 10 -6.93 -10.87 4.67
CA TYR A 10 -7.10 -9.53 5.25
C TYR A 10 -6.11 -9.31 6.38
N TYR A 11 -5.52 -8.12 6.40
CA TYR A 11 -4.60 -7.67 7.45
C TYR A 11 -5.21 -6.52 8.23
N GLY A 12 -5.18 -6.62 9.55
CA GLY A 12 -5.71 -5.63 10.47
C GLY A 12 -4.67 -5.16 11.47
N ASP A 13 -5.14 -4.37 12.43
CA ASP A 13 -4.31 -3.78 13.49
C ASP A 13 -3.59 -4.86 14.32
N ASP A 14 -4.24 -6.00 14.53
CA ASP A 14 -3.78 -7.13 15.36
C ASP A 14 -3.13 -8.28 14.56
N SER A 15 -2.95 -8.12 13.25
CA SER A 15 -2.32 -9.17 12.43
C SER A 15 -0.88 -9.42 12.85
N THR A 16 -0.47 -10.70 12.83
CA THR A 16 0.89 -11.12 13.15
C THR A 16 1.89 -10.53 12.16
N LEU A 17 3.00 -10.02 12.68
CA LEU A 17 4.09 -9.46 11.87
C LEU A 17 5.14 -10.55 11.60
N ALA A 18 5.52 -10.71 10.34
CA ALA A 18 6.54 -11.67 9.91
C ALA A 18 7.46 -11.01 8.85
N PRO A 19 8.47 -10.23 9.28
CA PRO A 19 9.40 -9.58 8.36
C PRO A 19 10.17 -10.64 7.57
N ARG A 20 10.29 -10.45 6.25
CA ARG A 20 10.91 -11.41 5.35
C ARG A 20 12.25 -10.97 4.78
N ASP A 21 12.62 -9.71 5.00
CA ASP A 21 13.88 -9.14 4.56
C ASP A 21 14.42 -8.14 5.57
N THR A 22 15.67 -7.76 5.39
CA THR A 22 16.37 -6.82 6.28
C THR A 22 15.68 -5.45 6.36
N ALA A 23 15.02 -5.00 5.30
CA ALA A 23 14.30 -3.73 5.31
C ALA A 23 13.06 -3.82 6.22
N ALA A 24 12.29 -4.91 6.11
CA ALA A 24 11.13 -5.16 6.97
C ALA A 24 11.53 -5.41 8.43
N GLU A 25 12.65 -6.10 8.69
CA GLU A 25 13.22 -6.24 10.04
C GLU A 25 13.59 -4.88 10.63
N GLY A 26 14.20 -4.01 9.84
CA GLY A 26 14.52 -2.65 10.24
C GLY A 26 13.28 -1.79 10.55
N GLN A 27 12.22 -1.93 9.76
CA GLN A 27 10.94 -1.25 10.02
C GLN A 27 10.32 -1.76 11.33
N LEU A 28 10.26 -3.06 11.54
CA LEU A 28 9.74 -3.65 12.78
C LEU A 28 10.53 -3.17 14.00
N TRP A 29 11.86 -3.17 13.91
CA TRP A 29 12.71 -2.64 14.97
C TRP A 29 12.43 -1.16 15.27
N MET A 30 12.19 -0.31 14.27
CA MET A 30 11.81 1.09 14.47
C MET A 30 10.45 1.22 15.16
N GLU A 31 9.45 0.42 14.76
CA GLU A 31 8.14 0.39 15.39
C GLU A 31 8.24 0.01 16.88
N GLU A 32 8.92 -1.08 17.19
CA GLU A 32 9.13 -1.55 18.56
C GLU A 32 9.81 -0.47 19.43
N ASN A 33 10.89 0.13 18.93
CA ASN A 33 11.57 1.21 19.63
C ASN A 33 10.70 2.46 19.85
N ALA A 34 9.82 2.79 18.91
CA ALA A 34 8.89 3.90 19.08
C ALA A 34 7.83 3.56 20.15
N LEU A 35 7.25 2.36 20.09
CA LEU A 35 6.23 1.90 21.03
C LEU A 35 6.77 1.74 22.47
N GLU A 36 8.03 1.34 22.64
CA GLU A 36 8.68 1.26 23.95
C GLU A 36 8.83 2.63 24.64
N ARG A 37 8.92 3.70 23.86
CA ARG A 37 9.05 5.07 24.37
C ARG A 37 7.74 5.81 24.53
N ALA A 38 6.63 5.12 24.26
CA ALA A 38 5.29 5.70 24.36
C ALA A 38 4.90 5.90 25.83
N GLU A 39 4.43 7.10 26.16
CA GLU A 39 3.94 7.52 27.48
C GLU A 39 2.63 8.28 27.31
N ALA A 40 1.87 8.48 28.40
CA ALA A 40 0.59 9.20 28.35
C ALA A 40 0.73 10.64 27.83
N GLU A 41 1.83 11.32 28.18
CA GLU A 41 2.14 12.68 27.72
C GLU A 41 2.76 12.71 26.32
N ARG A 42 3.11 11.55 25.80
CA ARG A 42 3.76 11.39 24.50
C ARG A 42 3.31 10.09 23.83
N PRO A 43 2.03 10.04 23.44
CA PRO A 43 1.48 8.85 22.80
C PRO A 43 2.12 8.59 21.43
N VAL A 44 2.17 7.31 21.04
CA VAL A 44 2.72 6.86 19.76
C VAL A 44 1.67 6.07 19.00
N SER A 45 1.45 6.42 17.75
CA SER A 45 0.65 5.65 16.79
C SER A 45 1.54 5.19 15.64
N ILE A 46 1.52 3.90 15.36
CA ILE A 46 2.16 3.31 14.19
C ILE A 46 1.12 3.18 13.09
N VAL A 47 1.34 3.83 11.95
CA VAL A 47 0.47 3.73 10.77
C VAL A 47 1.13 2.81 9.75
N ARG A 48 0.55 1.62 9.56
CA ARG A 48 1.00 0.61 8.60
C ARG A 48 0.18 0.71 7.34
N ALA A 49 0.66 1.47 6.37
CA ALA A 49 -0.04 1.66 5.11
C ALA A 49 0.20 0.48 4.13
N SER A 50 -0.81 0.15 3.33
CA SER A 50 -0.70 -0.74 2.17
C SER A 50 0.18 -0.10 1.07
N ASN A 51 -0.03 -0.42 -0.20
CA ASN A 51 0.75 0.20 -1.28
C ASN A 51 0.28 1.65 -1.51
N VAL A 52 1.02 2.61 -0.97
CA VAL A 52 0.70 4.04 -1.11
C VAL A 52 1.00 4.49 -2.53
N GLN A 53 0.04 5.15 -3.16
CA GLN A 53 0.12 5.72 -4.50
C GLN A 53 -0.23 7.20 -4.48
N GLY A 54 0.16 7.91 -5.53
CA GLY A 54 -0.12 9.32 -5.74
C GLY A 54 1.09 10.04 -6.34
N VAL A 55 0.82 11.13 -7.03
CA VAL A 55 1.84 11.97 -7.64
C VAL A 55 2.20 13.10 -6.68
N PRO A 56 3.49 13.38 -6.43
CA PRO A 56 3.87 14.49 -5.58
C PRO A 56 3.45 15.83 -6.22
N LEU A 57 3.03 16.78 -5.39
CA LEU A 57 2.67 18.13 -5.84
C LEU A 57 3.84 18.88 -6.47
N GLU A 58 5.07 18.58 -6.05
CA GLU A 58 6.30 19.16 -6.56
C GLU A 58 7.39 18.07 -6.67
N GLY A 59 8.20 18.13 -7.71
CA GLY A 59 9.30 17.20 -7.93
C GLY A 59 8.96 16.07 -8.92
N PRO A 60 9.89 15.13 -9.11
CA PRO A 60 9.66 14.00 -10.01
C PRO A 60 8.60 13.08 -9.43
N PRO A 61 7.83 12.38 -10.28
CA PRO A 61 6.89 11.36 -9.85
C PRO A 61 7.57 10.34 -8.94
N GLY A 62 6.83 9.86 -7.94
CA GLY A 62 7.33 8.84 -7.02
C GLY A 62 7.53 7.48 -7.70
N ASN A 63 8.30 6.58 -7.08
CA ASN A 63 8.53 5.22 -7.57
C ASN A 63 7.34 4.26 -7.30
N GLY A 64 6.12 4.78 -7.22
CA GLY A 64 4.93 3.97 -7.03
C GLY A 64 4.71 2.98 -8.18
N LEU A 65 4.18 1.80 -7.87
CA LEU A 65 3.98 0.74 -8.87
C LEU A 65 3.13 1.21 -10.05
N LEU A 66 2.05 1.93 -9.79
CA LEU A 66 1.13 2.39 -10.82
C LEU A 66 1.83 3.34 -11.81
N HIS A 67 2.59 4.30 -11.29
CA HIS A 67 3.33 5.24 -12.13
C HIS A 67 4.43 4.54 -12.94
N ARG A 68 5.22 3.67 -12.29
CA ARG A 68 6.26 2.90 -12.97
C ARG A 68 5.68 2.07 -14.13
N TRP A 69 4.54 1.43 -13.95
CA TRP A 69 3.90 0.67 -15.01
C TRP A 69 3.36 1.55 -16.13
N ALA A 70 2.89 2.76 -15.84
CA ALA A 70 2.53 3.73 -16.87
C ALA A 70 3.75 4.10 -17.72
N GLU A 71 4.92 4.33 -17.11
CA GLU A 71 6.18 4.56 -17.84
C GLU A 71 6.66 3.32 -18.63
N GLU A 72 6.59 2.13 -18.02
CA GLU A 72 6.96 0.86 -18.67
C GLU A 72 6.10 0.60 -19.91
N CYS A 73 4.82 0.91 -19.87
CA CYS A 73 3.94 0.80 -21.05
C CYS A 73 4.36 1.72 -22.22
N GLN A 74 5.05 2.83 -21.99
CA GLN A 74 5.60 3.67 -23.07
C GLN A 74 6.71 2.97 -23.84
N ILE A 75 7.45 2.07 -23.18
CA ILE A 75 8.48 1.26 -23.84
C ILE A 75 7.96 -0.08 -24.34
N GLY A 76 6.65 -0.35 -24.15
CA GLY A 76 5.90 -1.41 -24.80
C GLY A 76 5.61 -2.64 -23.97
N TRP A 77 6.08 -2.76 -22.71
CA TRP A 77 5.87 -3.96 -21.91
C TRP A 77 6.00 -3.71 -20.41
N ILE A 78 5.28 -4.49 -19.62
CA ILE A 78 5.32 -4.53 -18.15
C ILE A 78 5.94 -5.85 -17.71
N ASN A 79 6.82 -5.80 -16.71
CA ASN A 79 7.34 -7.01 -16.06
C ASN A 79 6.65 -7.26 -14.74
N ILE A 80 6.03 -8.44 -14.60
CA ILE A 80 5.40 -8.91 -13.36
C ILE A 80 6.29 -10.00 -12.75
N PRO A 81 6.82 -9.80 -11.53
CA PRO A 81 7.47 -10.88 -10.80
C PRO A 81 6.47 -12.00 -10.49
N GLY A 82 6.80 -13.26 -10.80
CA GLY A 82 5.92 -14.39 -10.57
C GLY A 82 4.87 -14.60 -11.64
N ASP A 83 3.76 -15.22 -11.26
CA ASP A 83 2.67 -15.62 -12.17
C ASP A 83 1.51 -14.60 -12.25
N GLY A 84 1.63 -13.49 -11.53
CA GLY A 84 0.61 -12.43 -11.50
C GLY A 84 -0.54 -12.68 -10.52
N SER A 85 -0.54 -13.78 -9.77
CA SER A 85 -1.59 -14.11 -8.81
C SER A 85 -1.52 -13.29 -7.51
N ASP A 86 -0.41 -12.60 -7.26
CA ASP A 86 -0.24 -11.74 -6.08
C ASP A 86 -1.33 -10.66 -6.02
N ILE A 87 -1.99 -10.56 -4.86
CA ILE A 87 -3.01 -9.55 -4.61
C ILE A 87 -2.39 -8.37 -3.86
N LYS A 88 -2.65 -7.16 -4.34
CA LYS A 88 -2.22 -5.93 -3.69
C LYS A 88 -3.40 -5.01 -3.42
N ASP A 89 -3.37 -4.39 -2.24
CA ASP A 89 -4.26 -3.30 -1.87
C ASP A 89 -3.51 -1.97 -2.07
N PHE A 90 -4.18 -0.99 -2.67
CA PHE A 90 -3.64 0.33 -2.94
C PHE A 90 -4.40 1.40 -2.18
N VAL A 91 -3.70 2.36 -1.62
CA VAL A 91 -4.29 3.52 -0.95
C VAL A 91 -3.66 4.80 -1.49
N HIS A 92 -4.47 5.80 -1.74
CA HIS A 92 -3.95 7.09 -2.21
C HIS A 92 -3.30 7.87 -1.06
N VAL A 93 -2.23 8.61 -1.36
CA VAL A 93 -1.49 9.40 -0.36
C VAL A 93 -2.38 10.43 0.34
N GLN A 94 -3.34 11.04 -0.35
CA GLN A 94 -4.29 11.97 0.26
C GLN A 94 -5.22 11.27 1.27
N ASP A 95 -5.66 10.06 0.97
CA ASP A 95 -6.42 9.23 1.90
C ASP A 95 -5.59 8.86 3.13
N LEU A 96 -4.30 8.53 2.94
CA LEU A 96 -3.39 8.28 4.05
C LEU A 96 -3.21 9.53 4.93
N VAL A 97 -3.06 10.72 4.34
CA VAL A 97 -2.99 11.99 5.08
C VAL A 97 -4.24 12.21 5.93
N ARG A 98 -5.44 11.95 5.39
CA ARG A 98 -6.70 12.06 6.13
C ARG A 98 -6.74 11.11 7.36
N VAL A 99 -6.20 9.91 7.22
CA VAL A 99 -6.05 8.99 8.38
C VAL A 99 -5.09 9.55 9.40
N VAL A 100 -3.94 10.05 8.98
CA VAL A 100 -2.96 10.67 9.89
C VAL A 100 -3.58 11.85 10.65
N ASP A 101 -4.32 12.71 9.97
CA ASP A 101 -5.04 13.84 10.60
C ASP A 101 -6.08 13.35 11.62
N ALA A 102 -6.83 12.29 11.31
CA ALA A 102 -7.80 11.71 12.23
C ALA A 102 -7.13 11.10 13.48
N VAL A 103 -5.99 10.44 13.31
CA VAL A 103 -5.19 9.89 14.41
C VAL A 103 -4.63 11.01 15.29
N LEU A 104 -4.11 12.07 14.70
CA LEU A 104 -3.59 13.23 15.45
C LEU A 104 -4.68 13.97 16.23
N ALA A 105 -5.91 14.02 15.67
CA ALA A 105 -7.06 14.60 16.35
C ALA A 105 -7.58 13.71 17.52
N ASN A 106 -7.32 12.41 17.46
CA ASN A 106 -7.77 11.41 18.43
C ASN A 106 -6.62 10.48 18.83
N PRO A 107 -5.58 11.00 19.50
CA PRO A 107 -4.41 10.20 19.84
C PRO A 107 -4.79 9.07 20.82
N PRO A 108 -4.10 7.93 20.79
CA PRO A 108 -4.31 6.85 21.74
C PRO A 108 -3.88 7.29 23.14
N PRO A 109 -4.36 6.62 24.22
CA PRO A 109 -3.93 6.94 25.59
C PRO A 109 -2.41 6.84 25.80
N THR A 110 -1.76 5.89 25.15
CA THR A 110 -0.31 5.70 25.21
C THR A 110 0.27 5.24 23.86
N ARG A 111 -0.17 4.09 23.34
CA ARG A 111 0.35 3.49 22.12
C ARG A 111 -0.72 2.75 21.35
N ASP A 112 -0.53 2.68 20.03
CA ASP A 112 -1.44 2.01 19.11
C ASP A 112 -0.73 1.65 17.79
N SER A 113 -1.32 0.73 17.04
CA SER A 113 -0.97 0.45 15.65
C SER A 113 -2.23 0.39 14.80
N ILE A 114 -2.16 0.90 13.59
CA ILE A 114 -3.30 1.09 12.70
C ILE A 114 -2.91 0.62 11.30
N ALA A 115 -3.63 -0.35 10.77
CA ALA A 115 -3.48 -0.78 9.38
C ALA A 115 -4.32 0.13 8.47
N VAL A 116 -3.72 0.63 7.39
CA VAL A 116 -4.36 1.57 6.44
C VAL A 116 -4.28 1.04 5.03
N GLY A 117 -5.43 0.84 4.40
CA GLY A 117 -5.58 0.42 3.01
C GLY A 117 -6.97 0.77 2.49
N SER A 118 -7.24 0.42 1.25
CA SER A 118 -8.55 0.61 0.64
C SER A 118 -9.55 -0.48 1.02
N GLY A 119 -9.08 -1.63 1.48
CA GLY A 119 -9.88 -2.82 1.69
C GLY A 119 -10.27 -3.53 0.40
N LYS A 120 -9.68 -3.15 -0.73
CA LYS A 120 -9.93 -3.74 -2.04
C LYS A 120 -8.61 -4.24 -2.63
N GLY A 121 -8.54 -5.54 -2.86
CA GLY A 121 -7.39 -6.16 -3.51
C GLY A 121 -7.60 -6.28 -5.01
N ILE A 122 -6.50 -6.21 -5.75
CA ILE A 122 -6.45 -6.54 -7.18
C ILE A 122 -5.25 -7.44 -7.43
N SER A 123 -5.38 -8.47 -8.25
CA SER A 123 -4.25 -9.27 -8.67
C SER A 123 -3.33 -8.49 -9.62
N MET A 124 -2.06 -8.84 -9.65
CA MET A 124 -1.10 -8.20 -10.54
C MET A 124 -1.45 -8.45 -12.02
N GLU A 125 -2.01 -9.64 -12.33
CA GLU A 125 -2.52 -9.98 -13.67
C GLU A 125 -3.70 -9.09 -14.08
N GLU A 126 -4.71 -8.92 -13.20
CA GLU A 126 -5.85 -8.03 -13.45
C GLU A 126 -5.42 -6.58 -13.63
N LEU A 127 -4.50 -6.10 -12.78
CA LEU A 127 -3.96 -4.75 -12.89
C LEU A 127 -3.21 -4.57 -14.23
N ALA A 128 -2.35 -5.51 -14.62
CA ALA A 128 -1.69 -5.47 -15.92
C ALA A 128 -2.67 -5.47 -17.09
N GLY A 129 -3.76 -6.25 -16.98
CA GLY A 129 -4.83 -6.25 -17.97
C GLY A 129 -5.47 -4.87 -18.19
N ILE A 130 -5.60 -4.05 -17.13
CA ILE A 130 -6.05 -2.66 -17.24
C ILE A 130 -5.08 -1.83 -18.07
N TYR A 131 -3.77 -1.93 -17.78
CA TYR A 131 -2.74 -1.20 -18.50
C TYR A 131 -2.65 -1.64 -19.97
N ASN A 132 -2.65 -2.95 -20.22
CA ASN A 132 -2.61 -3.50 -21.59
C ASN A 132 -3.80 -3.04 -22.43
N SER A 133 -5.01 -3.03 -21.85
CA SER A 133 -6.23 -2.60 -22.56
C SER A 133 -6.21 -1.12 -22.93
N ARG A 134 -5.49 -0.28 -22.17
CA ARG A 134 -5.40 1.17 -22.41
C ARG A 134 -4.30 1.52 -23.41
N THR A 135 -3.17 0.86 -23.33
CA THR A 135 -1.95 1.27 -24.05
C THR A 135 -1.55 0.29 -25.16
N GLY A 136 -2.05 -0.95 -25.10
CA GLY A 136 -1.59 -2.02 -25.99
C GLY A 136 -0.19 -2.56 -25.64
N CYS A 137 0.36 -2.22 -24.46
CA CYS A 137 1.63 -2.80 -24.02
C CYS A 137 1.47 -4.29 -23.69
N ASP A 138 2.56 -5.04 -23.82
CA ASP A 138 2.59 -6.46 -23.47
C ASP A 138 2.92 -6.70 -22.00
N THR A 139 2.68 -7.90 -21.50
CA THR A 139 3.06 -8.32 -20.14
C THR A 139 4.01 -9.51 -20.21
N GLU A 140 5.14 -9.41 -19.52
CA GLU A 140 6.04 -10.52 -19.25
C GLU A 140 5.89 -10.99 -17.79
N PHE A 141 5.73 -12.29 -17.60
CA PHE A 141 5.72 -12.92 -16.28
C PHE A 141 7.12 -13.47 -16.00
N GLY A 142 7.71 -12.99 -14.89
CA GLY A 142 9.02 -13.45 -14.43
C GLY A 142 8.94 -14.71 -13.58
N GLN A 143 10.09 -15.29 -13.29
CA GLN A 143 10.19 -16.32 -12.25
C GLN A 143 10.34 -15.62 -10.90
N SER A 144 9.42 -15.88 -9.98
CA SER A 144 9.57 -15.49 -8.57
C SER A 144 9.72 -16.75 -7.73
N ASP A 145 10.79 -16.81 -6.97
CA ASP A 145 11.02 -17.88 -5.99
C ASP A 145 10.22 -17.66 -4.68
N ALA A 146 9.63 -16.50 -4.53
CA ALA A 146 8.84 -16.15 -3.36
C ALA A 146 7.39 -15.91 -3.78
N GLY A 147 6.48 -16.79 -3.39
CA GLY A 147 5.06 -16.49 -3.38
C GLY A 147 4.80 -15.35 -2.40
N GLU A 148 4.84 -14.13 -2.88
CA GLU A 148 4.47 -12.96 -2.11
C GLU A 148 2.96 -12.84 -2.14
N VAL A 149 2.30 -13.53 -1.22
CA VAL A 149 0.86 -13.31 -1.02
C VAL A 149 0.72 -12.04 -0.18
N PHE A 150 0.43 -10.93 -0.85
CA PHE A 150 -0.06 -9.74 -0.19
C PHE A 150 -1.59 -9.82 -0.14
N GLY A 151 -2.15 -9.53 1.01
CA GLY A 151 -3.58 -9.48 1.19
C GLY A 151 -4.11 -8.04 1.13
N MET A 152 -5.39 -7.93 1.42
CA MET A 152 -6.09 -6.67 1.59
C MET A 152 -6.00 -6.21 3.04
N VAL A 153 -5.98 -4.90 3.27
CA VAL A 153 -6.12 -4.36 4.62
C VAL A 153 -7.59 -4.41 5.04
N ASP A 154 -7.84 -4.80 6.28
CA ASP A 154 -9.19 -4.68 6.86
C ASP A 154 -9.52 -3.21 7.14
N ALA A 155 -10.16 -2.56 6.18
CA ALA A 155 -10.56 -1.16 6.30
C ALA A 155 -11.73 -0.93 7.27
N TRP A 156 -12.35 -1.99 7.80
CA TRP A 156 -13.49 -1.87 8.72
C TRP A 156 -13.08 -1.23 10.05
N ALA A 157 -11.90 -1.60 10.57
CA ALA A 157 -11.37 -1.02 11.81
C ALA A 157 -11.18 0.51 11.69
N LEU A 158 -10.69 0.99 10.56
CA LEU A 158 -10.58 2.43 10.28
C LEU A 158 -11.93 3.12 10.21
N GLN A 159 -12.90 2.48 9.58
CA GLN A 159 -14.25 3.02 9.49
C GLN A 159 -14.93 3.11 10.87
N GLU A 160 -14.79 2.09 11.71
CA GLU A 160 -15.36 2.11 13.07
C GLU A 160 -14.69 3.15 13.96
N ARG A 161 -13.35 3.23 13.92
CA ARG A 161 -12.60 4.10 14.83
C ARG A 161 -12.64 5.56 14.45
N PHE A 162 -12.58 5.88 13.15
CA PHE A 162 -12.39 7.24 12.63
C PHE A 162 -13.46 7.66 11.64
N GLY A 163 -14.45 6.82 11.34
CA GLY A 163 -15.41 7.09 10.28
C GLY A 163 -14.77 7.16 8.88
N PHE A 164 -13.54 6.66 8.74
CA PHE A 164 -12.77 6.77 7.52
C PHE A 164 -13.30 5.84 6.43
N LYS A 165 -13.36 6.40 5.21
CA LYS A 165 -13.54 5.64 3.97
C LYS A 165 -12.56 6.20 2.94
N PRO A 166 -11.91 5.33 2.15
CA PRO A 166 -11.13 5.78 0.99
C PRO A 166 -12.05 6.57 0.05
N GLU A 167 -11.59 7.74 -0.41
CA GLU A 167 -12.32 8.59 -1.34
C GLU A 167 -11.79 8.46 -2.76
N ILE A 168 -10.49 8.13 -2.90
CA ILE A 168 -9.85 8.02 -4.21
C ILE A 168 -9.79 6.55 -4.61
N SER A 169 -10.41 6.24 -5.73
CA SER A 169 -10.49 4.88 -6.29
C SER A 169 -9.17 4.45 -6.95
N LEU A 170 -9.02 3.13 -7.17
CA LEU A 170 -7.88 2.61 -7.93
C LEU A 170 -7.86 3.15 -9.37
N GLU A 171 -9.03 3.31 -9.98
CA GLU A 171 -9.17 3.86 -11.32
C GLU A 171 -8.64 5.30 -11.40
N GLU A 172 -8.97 6.13 -10.41
CA GLU A 172 -8.46 7.51 -10.33
C GLU A 172 -6.94 7.53 -10.09
N MET A 173 -6.41 6.65 -9.24
CA MET A 173 -4.95 6.50 -9.05
C MET A 173 -4.23 6.08 -10.33
N ILE A 174 -4.83 5.20 -11.14
CA ILE A 174 -4.27 4.77 -12.43
C ILE A 174 -4.31 5.94 -13.44
N GLU A 175 -5.41 6.71 -13.50
CA GLU A 175 -5.49 7.91 -14.35
C GLU A 175 -4.39 8.91 -14.01
N GLU A 176 -4.25 9.24 -12.73
CA GLU A 176 -3.20 10.14 -12.23
C GLU A 176 -1.79 9.65 -12.62
N ALA A 177 -1.57 8.33 -12.55
CA ALA A 177 -0.30 7.73 -12.93
C ALA A 177 -0.02 7.87 -14.44
N PHE A 178 -1.02 7.69 -15.30
CA PHE A 178 -0.90 7.89 -16.75
C PHE A 178 -0.66 9.36 -17.10
N GLU A 179 -1.41 10.28 -16.52
CA GLU A 179 -1.22 11.73 -16.72
C GLU A 179 0.20 12.16 -16.33
N ALA A 180 0.70 11.68 -15.19
CA ALA A 180 2.04 11.99 -14.72
C ALA A 180 3.15 11.38 -15.59
N ALA A 181 2.89 10.23 -16.23
CA ALA A 181 3.79 9.60 -17.20
C ALA A 181 3.73 10.26 -18.58
N GLY A 182 2.78 11.17 -18.84
CA GLY A 182 2.66 11.90 -20.09
C GLY A 182 1.88 11.16 -21.19
N HIS A 183 0.96 10.28 -20.80
CA HIS A 183 0.01 9.62 -21.71
C HIS A 183 -1.20 10.50 -22.02
#